data_3eb6f46a8e8b489763fd0dac440ffe5a
#
_entry.id   3eb6f46a8e8b489763fd0dac440ffe5a
#
_cell.length_a   1.000
_cell.length_b   1.000
_cell.length_c   1.000
_cell.angle_alpha   90.00
_cell.angle_beta   90.00
_cell.angle_gamma   90.00
#
_symmetry.space_group_name_H-M   'P 1'
#
loop_
_entity.id
_entity.type
_entity.pdbx_description
1 polymer ?
#
loop_
_entity_poly.entity_id
_entity_poly.type
_entity_poly.pdbx_seq_one_letter_code
_entity_poly.pdbx_strand_id
1 'polypeptide(L)'
;LGTKEPRLNTLRRLIHREAVFAVAFVTMGFLALFFFFDLVDELRWIGRTGSDGYQLSHALLFVALSIPSHLYELLPITVLIGTIFVMARLAQSSEFTIMRTSGLGPWLALRTMLLLGACFVVLTVAVGDYIAPAAERMALVAKAKYLGKTSTSGSTGAWLKEKNNGNTLAVNVRAVRADGALQGIRVFQFDGQGRMVLQIHADSGQVQSTATAWD
;
A
#
# COMPACT_ATOMS: atom_id res chain seq x y z
N LEU A 1 -42.61 11.63 -31.92
CA LEU A 1 -41.82 10.47 -31.49
C LEU A 1 -40.32 10.79 -31.52
N GLY A 2 -39.74 11.57 -30.59
CA GLY A 2 -38.31 11.89 -30.70
C GLY A 2 -37.69 12.79 -29.65
N THR A 3 -38.23 12.91 -28.43
CA THR A 3 -37.68 13.86 -27.45
C THR A 3 -37.33 13.27 -26.07
N LYS A 4 -37.23 11.93 -25.92
CA LYS A 4 -36.94 11.30 -24.60
C LYS A 4 -35.46 11.11 -24.30
N GLU A 5 -34.57 11.11 -25.28
CA GLU A 5 -33.14 10.80 -25.12
C GLU A 5 -32.32 11.83 -24.30
N PRO A 6 -32.46 13.16 -24.50
CA PRO A 6 -31.56 14.13 -23.87
C PRO A 6 -31.76 14.23 -22.34
N ARG A 7 -32.98 14.05 -21.84
CA ARG A 7 -33.25 14.13 -20.38
C ARG A 7 -32.69 12.94 -19.59
N LEU A 8 -32.72 11.75 -20.18
CA LEU A 8 -32.19 10.55 -19.55
C LEU A 8 -30.66 10.60 -19.37
N ASN A 9 -29.96 11.14 -20.35
CA ASN A 9 -28.52 11.31 -20.31
C ASN A 9 -28.09 12.35 -19.29
N THR A 10 -28.84 13.42 -19.12
CA THR A 10 -28.56 14.45 -18.11
C THR A 10 -28.75 13.92 -16.70
N LEU A 11 -29.80 13.13 -16.46
CA LEU A 11 -30.05 12.53 -15.14
C LEU A 11 -28.99 11.48 -14.75
N ARG A 12 -28.59 10.63 -15.70
CA ARG A 12 -27.50 9.68 -15.49
C ARG A 12 -26.20 10.41 -15.13
N ARG A 13 -25.86 11.46 -15.86
CA ARG A 13 -24.68 12.27 -15.61
C ARG A 13 -24.71 12.93 -14.22
N LEU A 14 -25.88 13.36 -13.77
CA LEU A 14 -26.07 13.94 -12.44
C LEU A 14 -25.78 12.88 -11.35
N ILE A 15 -26.40 11.70 -11.45
CA ILE A 15 -26.22 10.60 -10.49
C ILE A 15 -24.75 10.16 -10.45
N HIS A 16 -24.10 9.98 -11.61
CA HIS A 16 -22.68 9.64 -11.66
C HIS A 16 -21.81 10.70 -10.98
N ARG A 17 -22.08 11.97 -11.25
CA ARG A 17 -21.34 13.08 -10.67
C ARG A 17 -21.50 13.12 -9.14
N GLU A 18 -22.72 12.99 -8.63
CA GLU A 18 -22.97 12.94 -7.18
C GLU A 18 -22.30 11.75 -6.54
N ALA A 19 -22.36 10.56 -7.13
CA ALA A 19 -21.71 9.37 -6.61
C ALA A 19 -20.18 9.51 -6.60
N VAL A 20 -19.57 9.99 -7.68
CA VAL A 20 -18.13 10.25 -7.74
C VAL A 20 -17.71 11.29 -6.71
N PHE A 21 -18.47 12.38 -6.55
CA PHE A 21 -18.18 13.39 -5.52
C PHE A 21 -18.29 12.84 -4.10
N ALA A 22 -19.32 12.04 -3.81
CA ALA A 22 -19.52 11.44 -2.50
C ALA A 22 -18.36 10.46 -2.19
N VAL A 23 -18.02 9.58 -3.13
CA VAL A 23 -16.89 8.66 -2.99
C VAL A 23 -15.58 9.43 -2.81
N ALA A 24 -15.31 10.42 -3.65
CA ALA A 24 -14.10 11.23 -3.55
C ALA A 24 -14.00 11.97 -2.21
N PHE A 25 -15.11 12.53 -1.72
CA PHE A 25 -15.14 13.21 -0.43
C PHE A 25 -14.83 12.26 0.74
N VAL A 26 -15.45 11.09 0.76
CA VAL A 26 -15.20 10.07 1.79
C VAL A 26 -13.76 9.57 1.71
N THR A 27 -13.27 9.28 0.50
CA THR A 27 -11.89 8.85 0.26
C THR A 27 -10.89 9.89 0.74
N MET A 28 -11.13 11.17 0.41
CA MET A 28 -10.27 12.29 0.85
C MET A 28 -10.22 12.39 2.38
N GLY A 29 -11.36 12.24 3.06
CA GLY A 29 -11.43 12.26 4.52
C GLY A 29 -10.59 11.14 5.16
N PHE A 30 -10.71 9.91 4.66
CA PHE A 30 -9.89 8.81 5.14
C PHE A 30 -8.42 8.97 4.81
N LEU A 31 -8.08 9.39 3.58
CA LEU A 31 -6.68 9.63 3.21
C LEU A 31 -6.03 10.73 4.06
N ALA A 32 -6.76 11.79 4.39
CA ALA A 32 -6.26 12.82 5.28
C ALA A 32 -5.98 12.29 6.69
N LEU A 33 -6.83 11.39 7.18
CA LEU A 33 -6.65 10.74 8.47
C LEU A 33 -5.42 9.82 8.46
N PHE A 34 -5.28 8.96 7.47
CA PHE A 34 -4.11 8.07 7.33
C PHE A 34 -2.83 8.87 7.13
N PHE A 35 -2.86 9.89 6.27
CA PHE A 35 -1.73 10.80 6.09
C PHE A 35 -1.27 11.42 7.42
N PHE A 36 -2.21 11.84 8.26
CA PHE A 36 -1.88 12.39 9.57
C PHE A 36 -1.21 11.35 10.48
N PHE A 37 -1.76 10.15 10.58
CA PHE A 37 -1.17 9.10 11.42
C PHE A 37 0.20 8.66 10.92
N ASP A 38 0.35 8.45 9.62
CA ASP A 38 1.63 8.09 9.01
C ASP A 38 2.68 9.18 9.25
N LEU A 39 2.27 10.45 9.14
CA LEU A 39 3.17 11.56 9.41
C LEU A 39 3.61 11.56 10.88
N VAL A 40 2.70 11.36 11.83
CA VAL A 40 3.04 11.27 13.27
C VAL A 40 4.01 10.13 13.54
N ASP A 41 3.79 8.97 12.93
CA ASP A 41 4.68 7.83 13.07
C ASP A 41 6.05 8.08 12.43
N GLU A 42 6.08 8.75 11.29
CA GLU A 42 7.33 9.06 10.59
C GLU A 42 8.15 10.15 11.32
N LEU A 43 7.50 11.10 12.00
CA LEU A 43 8.17 12.11 12.82
C LEU A 43 9.03 11.51 13.95
N ARG A 44 8.70 10.30 14.43
CA ARG A 44 9.49 9.60 15.45
C ARG A 44 10.89 9.20 14.99
N TRP A 45 11.13 9.18 13.69
CA TRP A 45 12.43 8.85 13.09
C TRP A 45 13.35 10.06 12.95
N ILE A 46 12.80 11.28 13.02
CA ILE A 46 13.57 12.52 12.93
C ILE A 46 14.40 12.69 14.22
N GLY A 47 15.69 12.92 14.07
CA GLY A 47 16.61 13.16 15.19
C GLY A 47 17.05 11.92 15.97
N ARG A 48 16.75 10.70 15.51
CA ARG A 48 17.29 9.48 16.10
C ARG A 48 18.76 9.31 15.73
N THR A 49 19.55 8.76 16.68
CA THR A 49 20.96 8.45 16.46
C THR A 49 21.14 7.51 15.27
N GLY A 50 21.84 7.97 14.23
CA GLY A 50 22.02 7.22 12.98
C GLY A 50 21.14 7.68 11.81
N SER A 51 20.25 8.64 12.01
CA SER A 51 19.44 9.26 10.96
C SER A 51 20.03 10.58 10.47
N ASP A 52 21.34 10.63 10.26
CA ASP A 52 22.02 11.83 9.78
C ASP A 52 21.42 12.28 8.44
N GLY A 53 20.73 13.43 8.49
CA GLY A 53 20.10 14.04 7.33
C GLY A 53 18.63 13.68 7.07
N TYR A 54 17.96 12.86 7.91
CA TYR A 54 16.53 12.63 7.77
C TYR A 54 15.75 13.83 8.34
N GLN A 55 15.12 14.56 7.43
CA GLN A 55 14.40 15.81 7.73
C GLN A 55 12.91 15.66 7.50
N LEU A 56 12.13 16.63 7.96
CA LEU A 56 10.67 16.67 7.76
C LEU A 56 10.26 16.54 6.27
N SER A 57 11.04 17.12 5.36
CA SER A 57 10.81 17.00 3.91
C SER A 57 10.86 15.55 3.42
N HIS A 58 11.75 14.74 3.97
CA HIS A 58 11.87 13.32 3.62
C HIS A 58 10.71 12.50 4.21
N ALA A 59 10.30 12.82 5.45
CA ALA A 59 9.11 12.24 6.07
C ALA A 59 7.85 12.53 5.25
N LEU A 60 7.65 13.78 4.85
CA LEU A 60 6.52 14.18 4.01
C LEU A 60 6.53 13.46 2.65
N LEU A 61 7.71 13.35 2.02
CA LEU A 61 7.85 12.62 0.76
C LEU A 61 7.49 11.14 0.92
N PHE A 62 7.96 10.50 2.00
CA PHE A 62 7.66 9.11 2.29
C PHE A 62 6.16 8.90 2.48
N VAL A 63 5.51 9.72 3.32
CA VAL A 63 4.07 9.64 3.58
C VAL A 63 3.26 9.92 2.31
N ALA A 64 3.67 10.91 1.50
CA ALA A 64 3.02 11.20 0.22
C ALA A 64 3.11 10.02 -0.78
N LEU A 65 4.25 9.31 -0.80
CA LEU A 65 4.42 8.12 -1.62
C LEU A 65 3.65 6.90 -1.09
N SER A 66 3.21 6.90 0.17
CA SER A 66 2.36 5.85 0.75
C SER A 66 0.87 6.04 0.44
N ILE A 67 0.45 7.24 -0.01
CA ILE A 67 -0.95 7.56 -0.35
C ILE A 67 -1.56 6.57 -1.36
N PRO A 68 -0.89 6.16 -2.46
CA PRO A 68 -1.48 5.21 -3.41
C PRO A 68 -1.81 3.85 -2.80
N SER A 69 -1.00 3.35 -1.87
CA SER A 69 -1.26 2.09 -1.17
C SER A 69 -2.50 2.20 -0.28
N HIS A 70 -2.62 3.28 0.50
CA HIS A 70 -3.82 3.55 1.29
C HIS A 70 -5.06 3.76 0.41
N LEU A 71 -4.91 4.44 -0.73
CA LEU A 71 -6.00 4.63 -1.67
C LEU A 71 -6.53 3.28 -2.17
N TYR A 72 -5.64 2.36 -2.55
CA TYR A 72 -6.00 1.01 -2.98
C TYR A 72 -6.80 0.26 -1.90
N GLU A 73 -6.33 0.29 -0.66
CA GLU A 73 -6.97 -0.40 0.46
C GLU A 73 -8.33 0.21 0.82
N LEU A 74 -8.46 1.52 0.73
CA LEU A 74 -9.66 2.25 1.13
C LEU A 74 -10.75 2.31 0.06
N LEU A 75 -10.38 2.24 -1.24
CA LEU A 75 -11.32 2.39 -2.35
C LEU A 75 -12.57 1.51 -2.22
N PRO A 76 -12.50 0.19 -1.92
CA PRO A 76 -13.70 -0.64 -1.83
C PRO A 76 -14.67 -0.15 -0.74
N ILE A 77 -14.15 0.26 0.41
CA ILE A 77 -14.94 0.73 1.55
C ILE A 77 -15.54 2.10 1.25
N THR A 78 -14.75 3.02 0.71
CA THR A 78 -15.22 4.39 0.41
C THR A 78 -16.22 4.42 -0.72
N VAL A 79 -16.08 3.55 -1.72
CA VAL A 79 -17.08 3.36 -2.78
C VAL A 79 -18.40 2.83 -2.20
N LEU A 80 -18.33 1.87 -1.28
CA LEU A 80 -19.52 1.35 -0.60
C LEU A 80 -20.22 2.45 0.20
N ILE A 81 -19.50 3.19 1.03
CA ILE A 81 -20.06 4.28 1.85
C ILE A 81 -20.66 5.38 0.95
N GLY A 82 -19.89 5.83 -0.06
CA GLY A 82 -20.32 6.88 -0.98
C GLY A 82 -21.57 6.49 -1.78
N THR A 83 -21.65 5.25 -2.24
CA THR A 83 -22.82 4.76 -2.97
C THR A 83 -24.05 4.63 -2.07
N ILE A 84 -23.91 4.12 -0.85
CA ILE A 84 -25.02 4.06 0.13
C ILE A 84 -25.53 5.48 0.42
N PHE A 85 -24.64 6.44 0.66
CA PHE A 85 -24.99 7.82 0.93
C PHE A 85 -25.80 8.45 -0.21
N VAL A 86 -25.35 8.28 -1.46
CA VAL A 86 -26.04 8.81 -2.62
C VAL A 86 -27.39 8.12 -2.83
N MET A 87 -27.46 6.80 -2.64
CA MET A 87 -28.73 6.07 -2.77
C MET A 87 -29.73 6.49 -1.69
N ALA A 88 -29.29 6.67 -0.45
CA ALA A 88 -30.14 7.15 0.64
C ALA A 88 -30.68 8.55 0.35
N ARG A 89 -29.80 9.46 -0.12
CA ARG A 89 -30.21 10.82 -0.51
C ARG A 89 -31.18 10.83 -1.68
N LEU A 90 -30.91 10.02 -2.70
CA LEU A 90 -31.80 9.89 -3.86
C LEU A 90 -33.18 9.33 -3.47
N ALA A 91 -33.22 8.34 -2.56
CA ALA A 91 -34.47 7.75 -2.08
C ALA A 91 -35.31 8.75 -1.27
N GLN A 92 -34.69 9.70 -0.57
CA GLN A 92 -35.36 10.75 0.19
C GLN A 92 -35.80 11.94 -0.66
N SER A 93 -35.22 12.10 -1.85
CA SER A 93 -35.60 13.19 -2.75
C SER A 93 -36.85 12.85 -3.56
N SER A 94 -37.69 13.85 -3.77
CA SER A 94 -38.85 13.74 -4.70
C SER A 94 -38.45 13.42 -6.14
N GLU A 95 -37.17 13.57 -6.48
CA GLU A 95 -36.62 13.23 -7.79
C GLU A 95 -36.74 11.72 -8.09
N PHE A 96 -36.62 10.85 -7.07
CA PHE A 96 -36.86 9.41 -7.24
C PHE A 96 -38.33 9.11 -7.66
N THR A 97 -39.30 9.82 -7.10
CA THR A 97 -40.71 9.69 -7.47
C THR A 97 -40.96 10.18 -8.91
N ILE A 98 -40.33 11.28 -9.30
CA ILE A 98 -40.38 11.81 -10.66
C ILE A 98 -39.71 10.85 -11.65
N MET A 99 -38.60 10.23 -11.30
CA MET A 99 -37.94 9.21 -12.12
C MET A 99 -38.86 7.99 -12.34
N ARG A 100 -39.51 7.52 -11.29
CA ARG A 100 -40.43 6.38 -11.36
C ARG A 100 -41.66 6.66 -12.23
N THR A 101 -42.23 7.85 -12.12
CA THR A 101 -43.37 8.27 -12.95
C THR A 101 -43.00 8.58 -14.41
N SER A 102 -41.74 8.93 -14.67
CA SER A 102 -41.20 9.17 -16.02
C SER A 102 -40.86 7.89 -16.79
N GLY A 103 -41.16 6.70 -16.23
CA GLY A 103 -40.92 5.41 -16.90
C GLY A 103 -39.47 4.90 -16.82
N LEU A 104 -38.67 5.49 -15.96
CA LEU A 104 -37.34 4.96 -15.60
C LEU A 104 -37.54 3.73 -14.72
N GLY A 105 -37.48 2.55 -15.31
CA GLY A 105 -37.57 1.31 -14.56
C GLY A 105 -36.38 1.13 -13.62
N PRO A 106 -36.52 0.38 -12.49
CA PRO A 106 -35.47 0.10 -11.53
C PRO A 106 -34.26 -0.55 -12.20
N TRP A 107 -34.45 -1.24 -13.31
CA TRP A 107 -33.36 -1.88 -14.07
C TRP A 107 -32.36 -0.88 -14.67
N LEU A 108 -32.84 0.30 -15.11
CA LEU A 108 -31.95 1.31 -15.66
C LEU A 108 -31.08 1.97 -14.60
N ALA A 109 -31.61 2.20 -13.40
CA ALA A 109 -30.85 2.69 -12.25
C ALA A 109 -29.78 1.66 -11.82
N LEU A 110 -30.16 0.39 -11.74
CA LEU A 110 -29.24 -0.70 -11.42
C LEU A 110 -28.09 -0.79 -12.42
N ARG A 111 -28.39 -0.78 -13.71
CA ARG A 111 -27.36 -0.81 -14.77
C ARG A 111 -26.39 0.38 -14.68
N THR A 112 -26.91 1.55 -14.35
CA THR A 112 -26.10 2.77 -14.20
C THR A 112 -25.13 2.64 -13.02
N MET A 113 -25.61 2.08 -11.89
CA MET A 113 -24.78 1.82 -10.72
C MET A 113 -23.75 0.71 -10.92
N LEU A 114 -24.12 -0.36 -11.62
CA LEU A 114 -23.18 -1.44 -11.97
C LEU A 114 -22.05 -0.92 -12.87
N LEU A 115 -22.36 -0.06 -13.82
CA LEU A 115 -21.35 0.52 -14.71
C LEU A 115 -20.42 1.45 -13.96
N LEU A 116 -20.94 2.24 -13.02
CA LEU A 116 -20.13 3.06 -12.12
C LEU A 116 -19.24 2.19 -11.22
N GLY A 117 -19.81 1.13 -10.63
CA GLY A 117 -19.05 0.16 -9.83
C GLY A 117 -17.93 -0.51 -10.61
N ALA A 118 -18.21 -0.93 -11.86
CA ALA A 118 -17.19 -1.50 -12.75
C ALA A 118 -16.04 -0.51 -13.03
N CYS A 119 -16.36 0.78 -13.20
CA CYS A 119 -15.34 1.82 -13.36
C CYS A 119 -14.44 1.93 -12.11
N PHE A 120 -15.02 1.88 -10.91
CA PHE A 120 -14.24 1.88 -9.66
C PHE A 120 -13.42 0.62 -9.48
N VAL A 121 -13.91 -0.56 -9.90
CA VAL A 121 -13.12 -1.80 -9.90
C VAL A 121 -11.88 -1.65 -10.79
N VAL A 122 -12.04 -1.16 -12.02
CA VAL A 122 -10.91 -0.93 -12.93
C VAL A 122 -9.93 0.08 -12.33
N LEU A 123 -10.42 1.15 -11.71
CA LEU A 123 -9.58 2.13 -11.03
C LEU A 123 -8.79 1.49 -9.87
N THR A 124 -9.47 0.67 -9.05
CA THR A 124 -8.82 -0.03 -7.92
C THR A 124 -7.72 -0.96 -8.39
N VAL A 125 -7.97 -1.75 -9.43
CA VAL A 125 -6.95 -2.64 -10.02
C VAL A 125 -5.78 -1.83 -10.59
N ALA A 126 -6.06 -0.76 -11.34
CA ALA A 126 -5.03 0.09 -11.91
C ALA A 126 -4.13 0.74 -10.83
N VAL A 127 -4.73 1.22 -9.75
CA VAL A 127 -3.98 1.79 -8.62
C VAL A 127 -3.19 0.71 -7.88
N GLY A 128 -3.82 -0.44 -7.56
CA GLY A 128 -3.22 -1.51 -6.78
C GLY A 128 -2.10 -2.25 -7.49
N ASP A 129 -2.25 -2.55 -8.77
CA ASP A 129 -1.28 -3.36 -9.50
C ASP A 129 -0.12 -2.53 -10.09
N TYR A 130 -0.35 -1.26 -10.41
CA TYR A 130 0.66 -0.44 -11.09
C TYR A 130 1.18 0.72 -10.24
N ILE A 131 0.28 1.53 -9.66
CA ILE A 131 0.68 2.78 -9.01
C ILE A 131 1.20 2.53 -7.60
N ALA A 132 0.47 1.76 -6.79
CA ALA A 132 0.83 1.50 -5.40
C ALA A 132 2.20 0.80 -5.27
N PRO A 133 2.52 -0.31 -6.00
CA PRO A 133 3.82 -0.97 -5.89
C PRO A 133 4.98 -0.10 -6.36
N ALA A 134 4.76 0.74 -7.38
CA ALA A 134 5.78 1.66 -7.86
C ALA A 134 6.09 2.75 -6.83
N ALA A 135 5.05 3.36 -6.25
CA ALA A 135 5.18 4.38 -5.22
C ALA A 135 5.84 3.84 -3.94
N GLU A 136 5.44 2.64 -3.50
CA GLU A 136 5.99 1.98 -2.33
C GLU A 136 7.49 1.66 -2.48
N ARG A 137 7.90 1.15 -3.65
CA ARG A 137 9.33 0.94 -3.94
C ARG A 137 10.11 2.24 -3.88
N MET A 138 9.59 3.33 -4.43
CA MET A 138 10.22 4.65 -4.35
C MET A 138 10.30 5.15 -2.92
N ALA A 139 9.26 4.96 -2.12
CA ALA A 139 9.22 5.31 -0.70
C ALA A 139 10.31 4.57 0.09
N LEU A 140 10.40 3.24 -0.09
CA LEU A 140 11.40 2.40 0.57
C LEU A 140 12.83 2.79 0.17
N VAL A 141 13.10 3.03 -1.11
CA VAL A 141 14.42 3.47 -1.59
C VAL A 141 14.78 4.83 -1.02
N ALA A 142 13.85 5.78 -1.03
CA ALA A 142 14.07 7.11 -0.45
C ALA A 142 14.39 7.02 1.05
N LYS A 143 13.63 6.22 1.80
CA LYS A 143 13.85 6.01 3.23
C LYS A 143 15.18 5.31 3.53
N ALA A 144 15.51 4.26 2.77
CA ALA A 144 16.76 3.53 2.93
C ALA A 144 18.01 4.40 2.68
N LYS A 145 17.92 5.40 1.82
CA LYS A 145 19.02 6.33 1.53
C LYS A 145 19.40 7.19 2.75
N TYR A 146 18.43 7.57 3.58
CA TYR A 146 18.64 8.49 4.69
C TYR A 146 18.75 7.81 6.06
N LEU A 147 18.03 6.72 6.27
CA LEU A 147 18.10 5.97 7.54
C LEU A 147 19.28 4.98 7.61
N GLY A 148 20.12 4.91 6.55
CA GLY A 148 21.14 3.88 6.46
C GLY A 148 20.52 2.48 6.35
N LYS A 149 21.32 1.48 6.05
CA LYS A 149 20.87 0.08 5.85
C LYS A 149 20.24 -0.61 7.08
N THR A 150 19.85 0.16 8.09
CA THR A 150 19.27 -0.37 9.35
C THR A 150 17.80 -0.79 9.18
N SER A 151 17.13 -0.45 8.07
CA SER A 151 15.70 -0.66 7.93
C SER A 151 15.29 -1.98 7.26
N THR A 152 16.23 -2.82 6.84
CA THR A 152 15.90 -4.14 6.27
C THR A 152 15.93 -5.24 7.34
N SER A 153 16.18 -4.86 8.59
CA SER A 153 16.21 -5.81 9.70
C SER A 153 14.94 -5.61 10.52
N GLY A 154 14.01 -6.53 10.44
CA GLY A 154 13.01 -6.70 11.49
C GLY A 154 13.72 -6.78 12.84
N SER A 155 13.01 -6.68 13.96
CA SER A 155 13.57 -6.73 15.31
C SER A 155 14.52 -7.92 15.56
N THR A 156 14.52 -8.89 14.66
CA THR A 156 15.34 -10.13 14.70
C THR A 156 16.53 -10.15 13.75
N GLY A 157 16.76 -9.09 12.92
CA GLY A 157 17.83 -9.09 11.91
C GLY A 157 17.43 -9.73 10.58
N ALA A 158 18.34 -9.68 9.59
CA ALA A 158 18.17 -10.34 8.31
C ALA A 158 18.48 -11.84 8.42
N TRP A 159 17.60 -12.68 7.87
CA TRP A 159 17.78 -14.12 7.81
C TRP A 159 18.04 -14.57 6.37
N LEU A 160 19.16 -15.25 6.17
CA LEU A 160 19.47 -15.99 4.96
C LEU A 160 19.39 -17.48 5.24
N LYS A 161 18.78 -18.23 4.35
CA LYS A 161 18.71 -19.69 4.43
C LYS A 161 19.20 -20.28 3.12
N GLU A 162 20.20 -21.13 3.20
CA GLU A 162 20.75 -21.86 2.07
C GLU A 162 20.72 -23.35 2.35
N LYS A 163 20.42 -24.15 1.34
CA LYS A 163 20.42 -25.61 1.45
C LYS A 163 21.50 -26.14 0.52
N ASN A 164 22.53 -26.78 1.11
CA ASN A 164 23.64 -27.37 0.39
C ASN A 164 23.84 -28.83 0.82
N ASN A 165 23.88 -29.75 -0.15
CA ASN A 165 24.15 -31.19 0.04
C ASN A 165 23.40 -31.86 1.22
N GLY A 166 22.12 -31.55 1.38
CA GLY A 166 21.31 -32.12 2.46
C GLY A 166 21.38 -31.41 3.80
N ASN A 167 22.34 -30.49 3.99
CA ASN A 167 22.43 -29.63 5.17
C ASN A 167 21.75 -28.28 4.89
N THR A 168 21.15 -27.71 5.93
CA THR A 168 20.57 -26.37 5.84
C THR A 168 21.41 -25.41 6.66
N LEU A 169 21.89 -24.34 6.02
CA LEU A 169 22.59 -23.24 6.68
C LEU A 169 21.62 -22.07 6.84
N ALA A 170 21.43 -21.59 8.07
CA ALA A 170 20.66 -20.41 8.34
C ALA A 170 21.58 -19.36 8.97
N VAL A 171 21.70 -18.22 8.32
CA VAL A 171 22.55 -17.09 8.77
C VAL A 171 21.65 -15.95 9.18
N ASN A 172 21.81 -15.49 10.42
CA ASN A 172 21.16 -14.29 10.92
C ASN A 172 22.21 -13.18 11.07
N VAL A 173 21.93 -12.02 10.49
CA VAL A 173 22.79 -10.83 10.61
C VAL A 173 21.97 -9.73 11.24
N ARG A 174 22.39 -9.24 12.41
CA ARG A 174 21.64 -8.21 13.16
C ARG A 174 21.68 -6.85 12.47
N ALA A 175 22.82 -6.45 11.94
CA ALA A 175 22.97 -5.18 11.23
C ALA A 175 24.12 -5.27 10.20
N VAL A 176 23.98 -4.48 9.13
CA VAL A 176 25.04 -4.26 8.13
C VAL A 176 25.45 -2.80 8.23
N ARG A 177 26.72 -2.55 8.50
CA ARG A 177 27.29 -1.21 8.61
C ARG A 177 27.44 -0.58 7.22
N ALA A 178 27.56 0.75 7.15
CA ALA A 178 27.71 1.49 5.87
C ALA A 178 28.98 1.11 5.08
N ASP A 179 30.01 0.61 5.76
CA ASP A 179 31.26 0.08 5.18
C ASP A 179 31.15 -1.36 4.67
N GLY A 180 29.96 -1.98 4.78
CA GLY A 180 29.73 -3.38 4.39
C GLY A 180 30.04 -4.39 5.48
N ALA A 181 30.54 -3.98 6.64
CA ALA A 181 30.79 -4.88 7.76
C ALA A 181 29.47 -5.37 8.39
N LEU A 182 29.41 -6.67 8.64
CA LEU A 182 28.28 -7.34 9.28
C LEU A 182 28.46 -7.31 10.80
N GLN A 183 27.39 -7.05 11.54
CA GLN A 183 27.38 -7.06 13.00
C GLN A 183 26.36 -8.04 13.56
N GLY A 184 26.76 -8.75 14.64
CA GLY A 184 25.92 -9.69 15.35
C GLY A 184 25.49 -10.86 14.47
N ILE A 185 26.47 -11.56 13.90
CA ILE A 185 26.27 -12.69 13.00
C ILE A 185 26.00 -13.95 13.82
N ARG A 186 24.94 -14.67 13.48
CA ARG A 186 24.63 -16.01 14.00
C ARG A 186 24.47 -16.96 12.84
N VAL A 187 25.25 -18.03 12.83
CA VAL A 187 25.18 -19.08 11.83
C VAL A 187 24.67 -20.35 12.48
N PHE A 188 23.64 -20.94 11.93
CA PHE A 188 23.05 -22.19 12.39
C PHE A 188 23.14 -23.21 11.25
N GLN A 189 23.71 -24.37 11.52
CA GLN A 189 23.74 -25.48 10.57
C GLN A 189 22.87 -26.61 11.08
N PHE A 190 21.99 -27.08 10.22
CA PHE A 190 21.09 -28.21 10.47
C PHE A 190 21.44 -29.38 9.55
N ASP A 191 21.37 -30.58 10.06
CA ASP A 191 21.54 -31.81 9.28
C ASP A 191 20.29 -32.08 8.41
N GLY A 192 20.37 -33.15 7.59
CA GLY A 192 19.25 -33.57 6.72
C GLY A 192 17.99 -33.99 7.49
N GLN A 193 18.09 -34.19 8.81
CA GLN A 193 16.97 -34.53 9.69
C GLN A 193 16.43 -33.29 10.45
N GLY A 194 16.96 -32.11 10.17
CA GLY A 194 16.55 -30.85 10.82
C GLY A 194 17.10 -30.63 12.22
N ARG A 195 18.09 -31.43 12.67
CA ARG A 195 18.75 -31.24 13.97
C ARG A 195 19.87 -30.23 13.82
N MET A 196 19.98 -29.30 14.78
CA MET A 196 21.05 -28.32 14.81
C MET A 196 22.38 -28.99 15.15
N VAL A 197 23.32 -28.91 14.22
CA VAL A 197 24.67 -29.56 14.35
C VAL A 197 25.72 -28.55 14.78
N LEU A 198 25.58 -27.30 14.35
CA LEU A 198 26.56 -26.24 14.63
C LEU A 198 25.86 -24.89 14.81
N GLN A 199 26.36 -24.13 15.81
CA GLN A 199 25.99 -22.74 16.00
C GLN A 199 27.25 -21.91 16.15
N ILE A 200 27.41 -20.88 15.30
CA ILE A 200 28.52 -19.92 15.39
C ILE A 200 27.92 -18.56 15.76
N HIS A 201 28.58 -17.87 16.68
CA HIS A 201 28.28 -16.49 17.03
C HIS A 201 29.51 -15.64 16.80
N ALA A 202 29.36 -14.55 16.01
CA ALA A 202 30.43 -13.60 15.78
C ALA A 202 29.88 -12.17 15.94
N ASP A 203 30.65 -11.34 16.66
CA ASP A 203 30.25 -9.95 16.92
C ASP A 203 30.39 -9.09 15.68
N SER A 204 31.36 -9.39 14.81
CA SER A 204 31.57 -8.70 13.53
C SER A 204 32.17 -9.62 12.49
N GLY A 205 31.89 -9.33 11.21
CA GLY A 205 32.43 -10.02 10.07
C GLY A 205 32.47 -9.14 8.85
N GLN A 206 33.31 -9.47 7.89
CA GLN A 206 33.41 -8.76 6.62
C GLN A 206 33.21 -9.73 5.49
N VAL A 207 32.33 -9.38 4.53
CA VAL A 207 32.15 -10.19 3.32
C VAL A 207 33.32 -9.88 2.39
N GLN A 208 34.21 -10.82 2.21
CA GLN A 208 35.19 -10.75 1.13
C GLN A 208 34.54 -11.27 -0.14
N SER A 209 34.36 -10.37 -1.11
CA SER A 209 33.96 -10.75 -2.46
C SER A 209 35.16 -11.37 -3.18
N THR A 210 35.50 -12.60 -2.84
CA THR A 210 36.43 -13.39 -3.65
C THR A 210 35.59 -14.03 -4.75
N ALA A 211 35.86 -13.65 -5.99
CA ALA A 211 35.17 -14.14 -7.19
C ALA A 211 35.59 -15.58 -7.54
N THR A 212 35.63 -16.47 -6.59
CA THR A 212 35.93 -17.88 -6.85
C THR A 212 35.10 -18.75 -5.93
N ALA A 213 34.24 -19.53 -6.56
CA ALA A 213 33.57 -20.76 -6.13
C ALA A 213 33.62 -21.07 -4.62
N TRP A 214 32.47 -21.35 -4.12
CA TRP A 214 32.27 -22.11 -2.89
C TRP A 214 32.76 -23.56 -3.11
N ASP A 215 33.97 -23.87 -2.73
CA ASP A 215 34.42 -25.25 -2.53
C ASP A 215 33.97 -25.74 -1.16
#